data_cdf606b29522f9d097fcd834acc0e232
#
_entry.id   cdf606b29522f9d097fcd834acc0e232
#
_cell.length_a   1.000
_cell.length_b   1.000
_cell.length_c   1.000
_cell.angle_alpha   90.00
_cell.angle_beta   90.00
_cell.angle_gamma   90.00
#
_symmetry.space_group_name_H-M   'P 1'
#
loop_
_entity.id
_entity.type
_entity.pdbx_description
1 polymer ?
#
loop_
_entity_poly.entity_id
_entity_poly.type
_entity_poly.pdbx_seq_one_letter_code
_entity_poly.pdbx_strand_id
1 'polypeptide(L)'
;GLDIGLCRIDKERRNLTFAGAGISLYLSENSRIREIKGERKWVGYSGSDCRFVFKNHQIPLDTVTCCYLTTDGYLDEGGGPKGYGFGTGRFRELLTQQQGHDLQRQQANLEQTLDAWRGTRKQRDDIAVVAFRF
;
A
#
# COMPACT_ATOMS: atom_id res chain seq x y z
N GLY A 1 11.31 -6.38 14.82
CA GLY A 1 10.35 -7.01 13.94
C GLY A 1 10.31 -6.39 12.56
N LEU A 2 9.60 -7.01 11.66
CA LEU A 2 9.52 -6.60 10.27
C LEU A 2 8.07 -6.61 9.80
N ASP A 3 7.66 -5.51 9.17
CA ASP A 3 6.46 -5.43 8.36
C ASP A 3 6.83 -5.81 6.92
N ILE A 4 6.07 -6.69 6.31
CA ILE A 4 6.40 -7.21 4.99
C ILE A 4 5.15 -7.47 4.14
N GLY A 5 5.18 -7.05 2.87
CA GLY A 5 4.21 -7.44 1.86
C GLY A 5 4.91 -8.26 0.78
N LEU A 6 4.47 -9.50 0.58
CA LEU A 6 4.99 -10.38 -0.45
C LEU A 6 3.98 -10.55 -1.58
N CYS A 7 4.43 -10.27 -2.80
CA CYS A 7 3.67 -10.48 -4.02
C CYS A 7 4.41 -11.46 -4.95
N ARG A 8 3.76 -12.57 -5.27
CA ARG A 8 4.21 -13.50 -6.31
C ARG A 8 3.33 -13.35 -7.54
N ILE A 9 3.92 -13.01 -8.67
CA ILE A 9 3.22 -12.84 -9.94
C ILE A 9 3.48 -14.06 -10.83
N ASP A 10 2.39 -14.74 -11.19
CA ASP A 10 2.39 -15.81 -12.20
C ASP A 10 1.84 -15.21 -13.51
N LYS A 11 2.74 -14.92 -14.44
CA LYS A 11 2.39 -14.29 -15.72
C LYS A 11 1.60 -15.23 -16.65
N GLU A 12 1.91 -16.52 -16.61
CA GLU A 12 1.25 -17.52 -17.46
C GLU A 12 -0.22 -17.71 -17.05
N ARG A 13 -0.45 -17.82 -15.73
CA ARG A 13 -1.79 -17.97 -15.16
C ARG A 13 -2.50 -16.64 -14.90
N ARG A 14 -1.84 -15.52 -15.17
CA ARG A 14 -2.35 -14.17 -14.89
C ARG A 14 -2.90 -14.05 -13.48
N ASN A 15 -2.11 -14.46 -12.51
CA ASN A 15 -2.49 -14.48 -11.11
C ASN A 15 -1.42 -13.86 -10.22
N LEU A 16 -1.86 -13.15 -9.20
CA LEU A 16 -1.00 -12.61 -8.14
C LEU A 16 -1.37 -13.29 -6.83
N THR A 17 -0.37 -13.77 -6.11
CA THR A 17 -0.52 -14.25 -4.73
C THR A 17 0.07 -13.20 -3.81
N PHE A 18 -0.71 -12.73 -2.84
CA PHE A 18 -0.30 -11.76 -1.83
C PHE A 18 -0.38 -12.34 -0.44
N ALA A 19 0.64 -12.08 0.37
CA ALA A 19 0.63 -12.27 1.82
C ALA A 19 1.25 -11.05 2.49
N GLY A 20 0.59 -10.51 3.51
CA GLY A 20 1.05 -9.31 4.23
C GLY A 20 1.13 -9.52 5.72
N ALA A 21 2.23 -9.08 6.33
CA ALA A 21 2.47 -8.92 7.76
C ALA A 21 2.57 -7.42 8.04
N GLY A 22 1.54 -6.80 8.60
CA GLY A 22 1.48 -5.36 8.85
C GLY A 22 1.25 -4.47 7.61
N ILE A 23 1.45 -4.99 6.40
CA ILE A 23 1.30 -4.25 5.14
C ILE A 23 0.08 -4.74 4.36
N SER A 24 -0.74 -3.81 3.86
CA SER A 24 -1.87 -4.07 2.96
C SER A 24 -1.46 -3.91 1.49
N LEU A 25 -2.15 -4.64 0.61
CA LEU A 25 -2.07 -4.48 -0.85
C LEU A 25 -3.28 -3.68 -1.34
N TYR A 26 -3.04 -2.68 -2.16
CA TYR A 26 -4.08 -1.92 -2.86
C TYR A 26 -4.07 -2.28 -4.34
N LEU A 27 -5.24 -2.54 -4.89
CA LEU A 27 -5.43 -2.96 -6.27
C LEU A 27 -6.30 -1.94 -7.00
N SER A 28 -5.82 -1.46 -8.14
CA SER A 28 -6.66 -0.76 -9.11
C SER A 28 -7.39 -1.80 -9.95
N GLU A 29 -8.68 -1.97 -9.69
CA GLU A 29 -9.52 -3.00 -10.29
C GLU A 29 -10.87 -2.38 -10.69
N ASN A 30 -11.25 -2.50 -11.96
CA ASN A 30 -12.53 -1.97 -12.46
C ASN A 30 -12.79 -0.50 -12.07
N SER A 31 -11.79 0.36 -12.22
CA SER A 31 -11.86 1.79 -11.86
C SER A 31 -12.10 2.07 -10.37
N ARG A 32 -11.83 1.11 -9.51
CA ARG A 32 -11.90 1.24 -8.04
C ARG A 32 -10.61 0.78 -7.40
N ILE A 33 -10.38 1.27 -6.19
CA ILE A 33 -9.27 0.77 -5.36
C ILE A 33 -9.83 -0.21 -4.34
N ARG A 34 -9.39 -1.46 -4.45
CA ARG A 34 -9.66 -2.52 -3.48
C ARG A 34 -8.47 -2.69 -2.57
N GLU A 35 -8.70 -2.73 -1.27
CA GLU A 35 -7.67 -3.05 -0.27
C GLU A 35 -7.78 -4.51 0.15
N ILE A 36 -6.65 -5.21 0.13
CA ILE A 36 -6.47 -6.51 0.77
C ILE A 36 -5.59 -6.29 1.98
N LYS A 37 -6.20 -6.39 3.15
CA LYS A 37 -5.49 -6.15 4.42
C LYS A 37 -4.49 -7.26 4.70
N GLY A 38 -3.29 -6.86 5.11
CA GLY A 38 -2.33 -7.75 5.71
C GLY A 38 -2.79 -8.20 7.11
N GLU A 39 -2.20 -9.29 7.59
CA GLU A 39 -2.43 -9.77 8.95
C GLU A 39 -1.85 -8.77 9.97
N ARG A 40 -2.54 -8.59 11.09
CA ARG A 40 -2.06 -7.80 12.23
C ARG A 40 -1.04 -8.60 13.06
N LYS A 41 -0.05 -9.14 12.38
CA LYS A 41 1.08 -9.89 12.93
C LYS A 41 2.35 -9.43 12.25
N TRP A 42 3.42 -9.46 12.97
CA TRP A 42 4.74 -9.02 12.51
C TRP A 42 5.69 -10.21 12.49
N VAL A 43 6.69 -10.16 11.64
CA VAL A 43 7.70 -11.19 11.52
C VAL A 43 8.90 -10.85 12.42
N GLY A 44 9.36 -11.82 13.22
CA GLY A 44 10.62 -11.71 13.95
C GLY A 44 10.57 -10.89 15.23
N TYR A 45 9.39 -10.59 15.79
CA TYR A 45 9.28 -10.00 17.12
C TYR A 45 9.50 -11.04 18.22
N SER A 46 10.07 -10.61 19.35
CA SER A 46 10.14 -11.43 20.55
C SER A 46 8.72 -11.85 20.97
N GLY A 47 8.50 -13.17 21.12
CA GLY A 47 7.17 -13.73 21.40
C GLY A 47 6.28 -13.97 20.17
N SER A 48 6.78 -13.75 18.95
CA SER A 48 6.06 -14.17 17.73
C SER A 48 5.87 -15.69 17.72
N ASP A 49 4.64 -16.14 17.46
CA ASP A 49 4.37 -17.57 17.27
C ASP A 49 4.90 -18.01 15.91
N CYS A 50 5.99 -18.77 15.90
CA CYS A 50 6.60 -19.30 14.67
C CYS A 50 5.69 -20.28 13.90
N ARG A 51 4.58 -20.71 14.51
CA ARG A 51 3.56 -21.57 13.87
C ARG A 51 2.46 -20.77 13.20
N PHE A 52 2.45 -19.43 13.36
CA PHE A 52 1.46 -18.60 12.70
C PHE A 52 1.62 -18.67 11.18
N VAL A 53 0.54 -18.99 10.49
CA VAL A 53 0.51 -19.10 9.03
C VAL A 53 -0.18 -17.85 8.47
N PHE A 54 0.57 -17.04 7.71
CA PHE A 54 0.03 -15.89 7.00
C PHE A 54 -0.88 -16.35 5.86
N LYS A 55 -2.01 -15.68 5.71
CA LYS A 55 -2.98 -15.99 4.66
C LYS A 55 -2.44 -15.59 3.28
N ASN A 56 -2.49 -16.52 2.34
CA ASN A 56 -2.25 -16.25 0.93
C ASN A 56 -3.54 -15.85 0.24
N HIS A 57 -3.56 -14.66 -0.37
CA HIS A 57 -4.66 -14.15 -1.16
C HIS A 57 -4.37 -14.36 -2.64
N GLN A 58 -5.26 -15.09 -3.34
CA GLN A 58 -5.16 -15.31 -4.78
C GLN A 58 -5.98 -14.25 -5.53
N ILE A 59 -5.35 -13.54 -6.45
CA ILE A 59 -5.93 -12.41 -7.16
C ILE A 59 -5.77 -12.63 -8.66
N PRO A 60 -6.87 -12.93 -9.39
CA PRO A 60 -6.85 -12.92 -10.85
C PRO A 60 -6.52 -11.52 -11.37
N LEU A 61 -5.62 -11.44 -12.36
CA LEU A 61 -5.13 -10.17 -12.90
C LEU A 61 -5.94 -9.65 -14.10
N ASP A 62 -7.03 -10.31 -14.47
CA ASP A 62 -7.79 -9.94 -15.66
C ASP A 62 -8.40 -8.53 -15.62
N THR A 63 -8.76 -8.08 -14.41
CA THR A 63 -9.38 -6.76 -14.17
C THR A 63 -8.47 -5.80 -13.41
N VAL A 64 -7.29 -6.27 -12.98
CA VAL A 64 -6.32 -5.47 -12.22
C VAL A 64 -5.36 -4.77 -13.18
N THR A 65 -5.21 -3.47 -13.04
CA THR A 65 -4.32 -2.65 -13.87
C THR A 65 -3.07 -2.21 -13.14
N CYS A 66 -3.15 -2.02 -11.83
CA CYS A 66 -2.03 -1.57 -11.00
C CYS A 66 -2.16 -2.10 -9.58
N CYS A 67 -1.03 -2.35 -8.95
CA CYS A 67 -0.92 -2.73 -7.54
C CYS A 67 -0.04 -1.73 -6.80
N TYR A 68 -0.37 -1.50 -5.51
CA TYR A 68 0.40 -0.60 -4.65
C TYR A 68 0.61 -1.22 -3.28
N LEU A 69 1.81 -1.02 -2.75
CA LEU A 69 2.19 -1.31 -1.37
C LEU A 69 2.75 -0.03 -0.76
N THR A 70 2.45 0.23 0.50
CA THR A 70 3.02 1.37 1.22
C THR A 70 3.40 0.97 2.64
N THR A 71 4.44 1.61 3.16
CA THR A 71 4.73 1.60 4.60
C THR A 71 3.69 2.42 5.35
N ASP A 72 3.59 2.21 6.64
CA ASP A 72 2.74 3.02 7.53
C ASP A 72 3.14 4.49 7.56
N GLY A 73 4.41 4.81 7.31
CA GLY A 73 4.91 6.19 7.28
C GLY A 73 4.15 7.12 6.34
N TYR A 74 3.63 6.63 5.20
CA TYR A 74 2.76 7.43 4.32
C TYR A 74 1.38 7.68 4.97
N LEU A 75 0.79 6.64 5.54
CA LEU A 75 -0.56 6.68 6.10
C LEU A 75 -0.62 7.45 7.43
N ASP A 76 0.44 7.37 8.22
CA ASP A 76 0.54 8.00 9.53
C ASP A 76 1.14 9.40 9.48
N GLU A 77 1.57 9.88 8.29
CA GLU A 77 2.14 11.22 8.15
C GLU A 77 1.17 12.29 8.61
N GLY A 78 1.57 13.01 9.65
CA GLY A 78 0.74 14.04 10.27
C GLY A 78 0.63 15.30 9.42
N GLY A 79 -0.59 15.79 9.26
CA GLY A 79 -0.81 17.00 8.47
C GLY A 79 -2.22 17.56 8.58
N GLY A 80 -2.54 18.44 7.66
CA GLY A 80 -3.79 19.15 7.65
C GLY A 80 -3.96 20.10 8.85
N PRO A 81 -5.16 20.70 9.04
CA PRO A 81 -5.38 21.70 10.10
C PRO A 81 -5.18 21.15 11.51
N LYS A 82 -5.45 19.86 11.73
CA LYS A 82 -5.43 19.20 13.04
C LYS A 82 -4.19 18.33 13.29
N GLY A 83 -3.30 18.17 12.31
CA GLY A 83 -2.11 17.34 12.42
C GLY A 83 -2.39 15.83 12.47
N TYR A 84 -3.56 15.37 12.01
CA TYR A 84 -3.89 13.96 11.94
C TYR A 84 -3.10 13.21 10.87
N GLY A 85 -3.02 11.88 10.96
CA GLY A 85 -2.45 11.05 9.92
C GLY A 85 -3.19 11.20 8.59
N PHE A 86 -2.48 11.01 7.48
CA PHE A 86 -3.06 11.06 6.13
C PHE A 86 -4.22 10.06 6.00
N GLY A 87 -3.99 8.84 6.42
CA GLY A 87 -4.98 7.80 6.56
C GLY A 87 -5.27 7.03 5.27
N THR A 88 -5.77 5.83 5.45
CA THR A 88 -6.12 4.90 4.37
C THR A 88 -7.20 5.46 3.44
N GLY A 89 -8.17 6.19 3.97
CA GLY A 89 -9.27 6.78 3.18
C GLY A 89 -8.76 7.75 2.13
N ARG A 90 -7.93 8.73 2.53
CA ARG A 90 -7.31 9.71 1.61
C ARG A 90 -6.35 9.03 0.63
N PHE A 91 -5.60 8.04 1.09
CA PHE A 91 -4.70 7.29 0.23
C PHE A 91 -5.46 6.57 -0.89
N ARG A 92 -6.54 5.87 -0.56
CA ARG A 92 -7.39 5.19 -1.56
C ARG A 92 -8.05 6.19 -2.52
N GLU A 93 -8.52 7.32 -2.03
CA GLU A 93 -9.08 8.38 -2.87
C GLU A 93 -8.02 8.92 -3.85
N LEU A 94 -6.82 9.21 -3.38
CA LEU A 94 -5.70 9.66 -4.21
C LEU A 94 -5.37 8.62 -5.29
N LEU A 95 -5.26 7.35 -4.93
CA LEU A 95 -5.03 6.27 -5.90
C LEU A 95 -6.16 6.17 -6.94
N THR A 96 -7.40 6.41 -6.53
CA THR A 96 -8.56 6.42 -7.44
C THR A 96 -8.46 7.57 -8.45
N GLN A 97 -8.11 8.77 -7.99
CA GLN A 97 -8.00 9.97 -8.83
C GLN A 97 -6.91 9.87 -9.89
N GLN A 98 -5.86 9.11 -9.62
CA GLN A 98 -4.72 8.99 -10.54
C GLN A 98 -4.72 7.73 -11.41
N GLN A 99 -5.81 6.98 -11.41
CA GLN A 99 -5.98 5.86 -12.32
C GLN A 99 -5.87 6.32 -13.78
N GLY A 100 -5.17 5.54 -14.59
CA GLY A 100 -4.90 5.90 -16.00
C GLY A 100 -3.66 6.76 -16.21
N HIS A 101 -3.11 7.42 -15.20
CA HIS A 101 -1.81 8.09 -15.32
C HIS A 101 -0.69 7.06 -15.37
N ASP A 102 0.43 7.39 -16.04
CA ASP A 102 1.65 6.59 -15.95
C ASP A 102 2.24 6.59 -14.52
N LEU A 103 3.09 5.62 -14.21
CA LEU A 103 3.64 5.47 -12.87
C LEU A 103 4.50 6.65 -12.43
N GLN A 104 5.20 7.30 -13.35
CA GLN A 104 6.02 8.46 -13.06
C GLN A 104 5.17 9.64 -12.60
N ARG A 105 4.06 9.90 -13.28
CA ARG A 105 3.09 10.93 -12.88
C ARG A 105 2.41 10.59 -11.56
N GLN A 106 2.08 9.32 -11.35
CA GLN A 106 1.52 8.86 -10.09
C GLN A 106 2.50 9.08 -8.93
N GLN A 107 3.78 8.79 -9.11
CA GLN A 107 4.81 9.06 -8.11
C GLN A 107 4.84 10.54 -7.75
N ALA A 108 4.92 11.43 -8.74
CA ALA A 108 4.93 12.87 -8.51
C ALA A 108 3.69 13.34 -7.73
N ASN A 109 2.51 12.83 -8.08
CA ASN A 109 1.26 13.16 -7.39
C ASN A 109 1.26 12.68 -5.92
N LEU A 110 1.77 11.48 -5.66
CA LEU A 110 1.88 10.93 -4.30
C LEU A 110 2.80 11.80 -3.44
N GLU A 111 3.97 12.17 -3.96
CA GLU A 111 4.94 13.04 -3.28
C GLU A 111 4.36 14.43 -3.00
N GLN A 112 3.81 15.09 -4.01
CA GLN A 112 3.25 16.43 -3.89
C GLN A 112 2.06 16.48 -2.94
N THR A 113 1.18 15.49 -3.00
CA THR A 113 0.00 15.43 -2.11
C THR A 113 0.42 15.25 -0.65
N LEU A 114 1.41 14.40 -0.39
CA LEU A 114 1.89 14.17 0.97
C LEU A 114 2.64 15.40 1.51
N ASP A 115 3.45 16.05 0.68
CA ASP A 115 4.16 17.28 1.05
C ASP A 115 3.19 18.41 1.39
N ALA A 116 2.14 18.57 0.58
CA ALA A 116 1.08 19.56 0.85
C ALA A 116 0.31 19.24 2.14
N TRP A 117 0.04 17.95 2.39
CA TRP A 117 -0.61 17.50 3.62
C TRP A 117 0.23 17.79 4.86
N ARG A 118 1.50 17.42 4.83
CA ARG A 118 2.46 17.62 5.92
C ARG A 118 2.69 19.10 6.23
N GLY A 119 2.77 19.94 5.20
CA GLY A 119 3.09 21.35 5.33
C GLY A 119 4.51 21.54 5.92
N THR A 120 4.61 22.35 6.97
CA THR A 120 5.90 22.67 7.64
C THR A 120 6.30 21.68 8.72
N ARG A 121 5.51 20.63 8.96
CA ARG A 121 5.80 19.60 9.96
C ARG A 121 6.97 18.73 9.53
N LYS A 122 7.69 18.18 10.52
CA LYS A 122 8.73 17.19 10.24
C LYS A 122 8.10 15.85 9.88
N GLN A 123 8.70 15.17 8.91
CA GLN A 123 8.37 13.78 8.60
C GLN A 123 8.59 12.90 9.83
N ARG A 124 7.61 12.06 10.14
CA ARG A 124 7.61 11.23 11.36
C ARG A 124 8.34 9.91 11.18
N ASP A 125 8.24 9.32 10.01
CA ASP A 125 8.77 7.98 9.74
C ASP A 125 9.25 7.88 8.29
N ASP A 126 9.96 6.80 7.98
CA ASP A 126 10.38 6.48 6.63
C ASP A 126 9.19 6.12 5.75
N ILE A 127 9.15 6.69 4.56
CA ILE A 127 8.05 6.56 3.61
C ILE A 127 8.52 5.81 2.38
N ALA A 128 7.88 4.70 2.08
CA ALA A 128 8.06 3.98 0.84
C ALA A 128 6.70 3.61 0.23
N VAL A 129 6.57 3.85 -1.07
CA VAL A 129 5.44 3.38 -1.87
C VAL A 129 5.99 2.63 -3.07
N VAL A 130 5.53 1.43 -3.29
CA VAL A 130 5.86 0.62 -4.47
C VAL A 130 4.61 0.46 -5.31
N ALA A 131 4.70 0.78 -6.60
CA ALA A 131 3.63 0.58 -7.56
C ALA A 131 4.13 -0.22 -8.76
N PHE A 132 3.30 -1.13 -9.25
CA PHE A 132 3.61 -1.90 -10.46
C PHE A 132 2.36 -2.19 -11.29
N ARG A 133 2.53 -2.22 -12.61
CA ARG A 133 1.47 -2.43 -13.60
C ARG A 133 1.59 -3.79 -14.28
N PHE A 134 0.44 -4.22 -14.80
CA PHE A 134 0.31 -5.43 -15.61
C PHE A 134 -0.02 -5.08 -17.06
#